data_b05b095fbda16efe006c119e84fd0b83
#
_entry.id   b05b095fbda16efe006c119e84fd0b83
#
_cell.length_a   1.000
_cell.length_b   1.000
_cell.length_c   1.000
_cell.angle_alpha   90.00
_cell.angle_beta   90.00
_cell.angle_gamma   90.00
#
_symmetry.space_group_name_H-M   'P 1'
#
loop_
_entity.id
_entity.type
_entity.pdbx_description
1 polymer ?
#
loop_
_entity_poly.entity_id
_entity_poly.type
_entity_poly.pdbx_seq_one_letter_code
_entity_poly.pdbx_strand_id
1 'polypeptide(L)'
;MATEVAISSDMKARIIDKVVRVLHKNHSHPEKRRLLESKERLNFACPYCGDSTDSVRKKRGNLYWNNLHFHCYNCSAHESLDVFLKDHDLNFEGDERINVLNYIKDNSKNFSLGESLEF
;
A
#
# COMPACT_ATOMS: atom_id res chain seq x y z
N MET A 1 14.17 -10.73 -20.62
CA MET A 1 14.09 -10.69 -19.22
C MET A 1 13.74 -9.33 -18.69
N ALA A 2 12.68 -9.29 -18.02
CA ALA A 2 12.23 -8.02 -17.52
C ALA A 2 13.14 -7.60 -16.40
N THR A 3 13.69 -6.46 -16.55
CA THR A 3 14.43 -5.90 -15.50
C THR A 3 13.46 -5.09 -14.69
N GLU A 4 13.02 -5.66 -13.63
CA GLU A 4 12.27 -4.88 -12.70
C GLU A 4 13.19 -3.90 -12.04
N VAL A 5 12.76 -2.66 -12.00
CA VAL A 5 13.47 -1.68 -11.21
C VAL A 5 13.09 -1.98 -9.76
N ALA A 6 14.03 -2.50 -9.01
CA ALA A 6 13.77 -2.78 -7.61
C ALA A 6 13.56 -1.48 -6.85
N ILE A 7 12.53 -1.46 -6.04
CA ILE A 7 12.30 -0.30 -5.17
C ILE A 7 13.42 -0.21 -4.14
N SER A 8 13.94 0.99 -3.91
CA SER A 8 15.03 1.17 -2.97
C SER A 8 14.56 1.02 -1.52
N SER A 9 15.50 0.64 -0.64
CA SER A 9 15.20 0.53 0.78
C SER A 9 14.74 1.87 1.37
N ASP A 10 15.34 2.95 0.90
CA ASP A 10 14.99 4.28 1.37
C ASP A 10 13.55 4.62 1.01
N MET A 11 13.16 4.34 -0.22
CA MET A 11 11.80 4.60 -0.66
C MET A 11 10.80 3.73 0.13
N LYS A 12 11.14 2.46 0.36
CA LYS A 12 10.30 1.59 1.17
C LYS A 12 10.09 2.15 2.57
N ALA A 13 11.16 2.63 3.20
CA ALA A 13 11.07 3.16 4.55
C ALA A 13 10.14 4.38 4.61
N ARG A 14 10.21 5.23 3.61
CA ARG A 14 9.37 6.42 3.55
C ARG A 14 7.91 6.06 3.31
N ILE A 15 7.67 5.06 2.47
CA ILE A 15 6.32 4.58 2.19
C ILE A 15 5.73 3.95 3.46
N ILE A 16 6.52 3.13 4.16
CA ILE A 16 6.06 2.50 5.40
C ILE A 16 5.67 3.56 6.42
N ASP A 17 6.48 4.61 6.56
CA ASP A 17 6.16 5.70 7.48
C ASP A 17 4.80 6.32 7.17
N LYS A 18 4.53 6.56 5.89
CA LYS A 18 3.24 7.14 5.49
C LYS A 18 2.09 6.19 5.76
N VAL A 19 2.26 4.90 5.45
CA VAL A 19 1.21 3.91 5.69
C VAL A 19 0.93 3.78 7.19
N VAL A 20 1.97 3.79 8.03
CA VAL A 20 1.78 3.75 9.48
C VAL A 20 0.92 4.92 9.93
N ARG A 21 1.13 6.10 9.39
CA ARG A 21 0.33 7.27 9.73
C ARG A 21 -1.13 7.10 9.33
N VAL A 22 -1.36 6.51 8.16
CA VAL A 22 -2.73 6.20 7.71
C VAL A 22 -3.41 5.25 8.68
N LEU A 23 -2.69 4.21 9.10
CA LEU A 23 -3.26 3.23 10.02
C LEU A 23 -3.57 3.83 11.39
N HIS A 24 -2.68 4.67 11.91
CA HIS A 24 -2.93 5.32 13.19
C HIS A 24 -4.08 6.30 13.13
N LYS A 25 -4.28 6.93 11.99
CA LYS A 25 -5.35 7.88 11.80
C LYS A 25 -6.72 7.19 11.70
N ASN A 26 -6.76 6.01 11.10
CA ASN A 26 -8.03 5.37 10.75
C ASN A 26 -8.39 4.19 11.65
N HIS A 27 -7.47 3.70 12.45
CA HIS A 27 -7.75 2.57 13.34
C HIS A 27 -7.39 2.96 14.77
N SER A 28 -8.25 2.64 15.72
CA SER A 28 -7.98 2.90 17.12
C SER A 28 -7.39 1.68 17.82
N HIS A 29 -7.63 0.48 17.31
CA HIS A 29 -7.15 -0.73 17.95
C HIS A 29 -5.69 -1.01 17.59
N PRO A 30 -4.83 -1.31 18.60
CA PRO A 30 -3.40 -1.52 18.30
C PRO A 30 -3.12 -2.59 17.25
N GLU A 31 -3.86 -3.69 17.24
CA GLU A 31 -3.65 -4.74 16.25
C GLU A 31 -3.90 -4.24 14.82
N LYS A 32 -4.88 -3.36 14.64
CA LYS A 32 -5.17 -2.82 13.31
C LYS A 32 -4.16 -1.77 12.87
N ARG A 33 -3.32 -1.30 13.78
CA ARG A 33 -2.27 -0.33 13.47
C ARG A 33 -0.95 -1.01 13.09
N ARG A 34 -0.88 -2.33 13.17
CA ARG A 34 0.32 -3.08 12.81
C ARG A 34 0.32 -3.40 11.34
N LEU A 35 1.50 -3.40 10.75
CA LEU A 35 1.65 -3.85 9.39
C LEU A 35 2.68 -4.97 9.32
N LEU A 36 2.57 -5.79 8.28
CA LEU A 36 3.48 -6.89 8.04
C LEU A 36 4.17 -6.62 6.71
N GLU A 37 5.49 -6.66 6.73
CA GLU A 37 6.29 -6.41 5.54
C GLU A 37 6.83 -7.72 4.98
N SER A 38 6.73 -7.88 3.66
CA SER A 38 7.37 -8.97 2.96
C SER A 38 8.07 -8.42 1.73
N LYS A 39 8.73 -9.31 0.98
CA LYS A 39 9.39 -8.90 -0.25
C LYS A 39 8.40 -8.40 -1.30
N GLU A 40 7.17 -8.84 -1.22
CA GLU A 40 6.18 -8.57 -2.25
C GLU A 40 5.24 -7.44 -1.91
N ARG A 41 4.97 -7.24 -0.61
CA ARG A 41 3.93 -6.30 -0.22
C ARG A 41 4.01 -5.90 1.24
N LEU A 42 3.29 -4.83 1.54
CA LEU A 42 2.88 -4.51 2.89
C LEU A 42 1.47 -5.02 3.09
N ASN A 43 1.24 -5.71 4.20
CA ASN A 43 -0.08 -6.23 4.52
C ASN A 43 -0.57 -5.56 5.80
N PHE A 44 -1.79 -5.04 5.79
CA PHE A 44 -2.34 -4.31 6.93
C PHE A 44 -3.87 -4.27 6.87
N ALA A 45 -4.49 -3.79 7.95
CA ALA A 45 -5.93 -3.64 7.97
C ALA A 45 -6.34 -2.47 7.06
N CYS A 46 -7.31 -2.70 6.20
CA CYS A 46 -7.74 -1.70 5.23
C CYS A 46 -8.30 -0.45 5.92
N PRO A 47 -7.79 0.74 5.59
CA PRO A 47 -8.31 1.96 6.19
C PRO A 47 -9.63 2.45 5.57
N TYR A 48 -10.00 1.93 4.39
CA TYR A 48 -11.26 2.33 3.76
C TYR A 48 -12.47 1.68 4.41
N CYS A 49 -12.39 0.38 4.67
CA CYS A 49 -13.54 -0.36 5.23
C CYS A 49 -13.35 -0.72 6.69
N GLY A 50 -12.20 -0.40 7.28
CA GLY A 50 -11.88 -0.80 8.65
C GLY A 50 -11.55 -2.27 8.78
N ASP A 51 -11.53 -3.01 7.67
CA ASP A 51 -11.31 -4.44 7.60
C ASP A 51 -12.43 -5.19 8.35
N SER A 52 -12.11 -6.18 9.15
CA SER A 52 -13.13 -7.01 9.80
C SER A 52 -13.62 -6.37 11.09
N THR A 53 -14.94 -6.41 11.31
CA THR A 53 -15.50 -6.06 12.60
C THR A 53 -15.46 -7.24 13.57
N ASP A 54 -15.26 -8.44 13.05
CA ASP A 54 -15.25 -9.66 13.86
C ASP A 54 -13.87 -10.02 14.38
N SER A 55 -12.82 -9.54 13.74
CA SER A 55 -11.46 -9.88 14.13
C SER A 55 -10.52 -8.71 13.87
N VAL A 56 -9.87 -8.23 14.92
CA VAL A 56 -8.89 -7.15 14.82
C VAL A 56 -7.58 -7.64 14.20
N ARG A 57 -7.41 -8.95 14.06
CA ARG A 57 -6.18 -9.52 13.50
C ARG A 57 -6.21 -9.68 11.98
N LYS A 58 -7.39 -9.62 11.39
CA LYS A 58 -7.47 -9.75 9.93
C LYS A 58 -6.88 -8.54 9.25
N LYS A 59 -6.04 -8.80 8.26
CA LYS A 59 -5.35 -7.77 7.50
C LYS A 59 -5.50 -8.11 6.04
N ARG A 60 -6.49 -7.51 5.39
CA ARG A 60 -6.80 -7.80 3.99
C ARG A 60 -6.45 -6.66 3.06
N GLY A 61 -5.84 -5.60 3.59
CA GLY A 61 -5.28 -4.54 2.77
C GLY A 61 -3.85 -4.90 2.39
N ASN A 62 -3.50 -4.66 1.13
CA ASN A 62 -2.18 -5.01 0.60
C ASN A 62 -1.67 -3.89 -0.29
N LEU A 63 -0.43 -3.46 -0.06
CA LEU A 63 0.26 -2.53 -0.93
C LEU A 63 1.42 -3.28 -1.56
N TYR A 64 1.35 -3.50 -2.87
CA TYR A 64 2.35 -4.29 -3.58
C TYR A 64 3.53 -3.43 -4.01
N TRP A 65 4.74 -3.94 -3.79
CA TRP A 65 5.95 -3.18 -4.10
C TRP A 65 6.21 -3.05 -5.60
N ASN A 66 5.78 -4.03 -6.38
CA ASN A 66 6.11 -4.04 -7.80
C ASN A 66 5.45 -2.93 -8.60
N ASN A 67 4.33 -2.40 -8.13
CA ASN A 67 3.63 -1.32 -8.84
C ASN A 67 3.08 -0.26 -7.90
N LEU A 68 3.31 -0.39 -6.60
CA LEU A 68 2.79 0.49 -5.56
C LEU A 68 1.28 0.67 -5.66
N HIS A 69 0.60 -0.45 -5.84
CA HIS A 69 -0.85 -0.47 -5.92
C HIS A 69 -1.43 -1.09 -4.66
N PHE A 70 -2.46 -0.45 -4.11
CA PHE A 70 -3.19 -0.94 -2.94
C PHE A 70 -4.42 -1.70 -3.37
N HIS A 71 -4.68 -2.82 -2.70
CA HIS A 71 -5.89 -3.61 -2.93
C HIS A 71 -6.37 -4.20 -1.60
N CYS A 72 -7.66 -4.08 -1.33
CA CYS A 72 -8.28 -4.70 -0.16
C CYS A 72 -9.18 -5.85 -0.62
N TYR A 73 -8.94 -7.03 -0.08
CA TYR A 73 -9.72 -8.21 -0.43
C TYR A 73 -11.05 -8.27 0.33
N ASN A 74 -11.32 -7.35 1.23
CA ASN A 74 -12.58 -7.29 1.95
C ASN A 74 -13.60 -6.37 1.26
N CYS A 75 -13.18 -5.15 0.92
CA CYS A 75 -14.10 -4.18 0.32
C CYS A 75 -13.83 -3.93 -1.16
N SER A 76 -12.80 -4.56 -1.72
CA SER A 76 -12.40 -4.42 -3.12
C SER A 76 -11.88 -3.03 -3.50
N ALA A 77 -11.59 -2.18 -2.53
CA ALA A 77 -10.96 -0.91 -2.81
C ALA A 77 -9.58 -1.15 -3.42
N HIS A 78 -9.25 -0.41 -4.46
CA HIS A 78 -7.93 -0.49 -5.07
C HIS A 78 -7.55 0.88 -5.61
N GLU A 79 -6.31 1.30 -5.35
CA GLU A 79 -5.82 2.61 -5.75
C GLU A 79 -4.31 2.56 -5.86
N SER A 80 -3.74 3.45 -6.68
CA SER A 80 -2.31 3.64 -6.64
C SER A 80 -1.95 4.31 -5.30
N LEU A 81 -0.69 4.18 -4.90
CA LEU A 81 -0.25 4.67 -3.60
C LEU A 81 -0.50 6.17 -3.42
N ASP A 82 -0.29 6.97 -4.46
CA ASP A 82 -0.48 8.41 -4.36
C ASP A 82 -1.95 8.75 -4.07
N VAL A 83 -2.88 8.07 -4.73
CA VAL A 83 -4.31 8.26 -4.48
C VAL A 83 -4.70 7.73 -3.11
N PHE A 84 -4.15 6.57 -2.73
CA PHE A 84 -4.40 5.98 -1.42
C PHE A 84 -4.03 6.96 -0.30
N LEU A 85 -2.87 7.59 -0.39
CA LEU A 85 -2.44 8.56 0.60
C LEU A 85 -3.29 9.81 0.58
N LYS A 86 -3.61 10.31 -0.61
CA LYS A 86 -4.43 11.50 -0.75
C LYS A 86 -5.81 11.30 -0.13
N ASP A 87 -6.39 10.12 -0.30
CA ASP A 87 -7.69 9.80 0.28
C ASP A 87 -7.65 9.84 1.81
N HIS A 88 -6.46 9.75 2.39
CA HIS A 88 -6.28 9.78 3.84
C HIS A 88 -5.51 11.02 4.30
N ASP A 89 -5.55 12.08 3.47
CA ASP A 89 -4.98 13.39 3.80
C ASP A 89 -3.47 13.38 3.98
N LEU A 90 -2.78 12.52 3.26
CA LEU A 90 -1.32 12.44 3.28
C LEU A 90 -0.79 12.54 1.86
N ASN A 91 0.42 13.07 1.73
CA ASN A 91 1.09 13.23 0.45
C ASN A 91 2.59 13.05 0.62
N PHE A 92 3.24 12.64 -0.47
CA PHE A 92 4.66 12.85 -0.61
C PHE A 92 4.89 14.26 -1.13
N GLU A 93 6.06 14.83 -0.86
CA GLU A 93 6.38 16.19 -1.24
C GLU A 93 7.75 16.27 -1.90
N GLY A 94 7.95 17.29 -2.74
CA GLY A 94 9.23 17.57 -3.36
C GLY A 94 9.73 16.43 -4.23
N ASP A 95 11.04 16.16 -4.13
CA ASP A 95 11.66 15.11 -4.92
C ASP A 95 11.13 13.72 -4.59
N GLU A 96 10.74 13.51 -3.34
CA GLU A 96 10.16 12.24 -2.92
C GLU A 96 8.89 11.96 -3.70
N ARG A 97 8.03 12.96 -3.85
CA ARG A 97 6.80 12.81 -4.61
C ARG A 97 7.08 12.47 -6.08
N ILE A 98 8.05 13.17 -6.67
CA ILE A 98 8.43 12.93 -8.05
C ILE A 98 8.94 11.50 -8.23
N ASN A 99 9.80 11.05 -7.31
CA ASN A 99 10.36 9.71 -7.38
C ASN A 99 9.30 8.62 -7.25
N VAL A 100 8.36 8.80 -6.34
CA VAL A 100 7.27 7.83 -6.15
C VAL A 100 6.37 7.79 -7.39
N LEU A 101 5.99 8.95 -7.92
CA LEU A 101 5.12 9.00 -9.09
C LEU A 101 5.80 8.40 -10.32
N ASN A 102 7.11 8.65 -10.49
CA ASN A 102 7.85 8.04 -11.59
C ASN A 102 7.92 6.54 -11.45
N TYR A 103 8.13 6.04 -10.23
CA TYR A 103 8.14 4.60 -10.00
C TYR A 103 6.79 3.98 -10.36
N ILE A 104 5.70 4.60 -9.94
CA ILE A 104 4.36 4.10 -10.26
C ILE A 104 4.15 4.09 -11.77
N LYS A 105 4.51 5.16 -12.45
CA LYS A 105 4.36 5.26 -13.89
C LYS A 105 5.18 4.21 -14.62
N ASP A 106 6.43 4.04 -14.21
CA ASP A 106 7.34 3.11 -14.88
C ASP A 106 6.94 1.65 -14.67
N ASN A 107 6.24 1.37 -13.59
CA ASN A 107 5.85 0.00 -13.23
C ASN A 107 4.35 -0.24 -13.34
N SER A 108 3.63 0.64 -14.00
CA SER A 108 2.17 0.53 -14.10
C SER A 108 1.70 -0.72 -14.84
N LYS A 109 2.57 -1.31 -15.64
CA LYS A 109 2.23 -2.54 -16.37
C LYS A 109 2.41 -3.81 -15.55
N ASN A 110 3.05 -3.69 -14.39
CA ASN A 110 3.22 -4.85 -13.51
C ASN A 110 1.91 -5.13 -12.80
N PHE A 111 1.62 -6.40 -12.64
CA PHE A 111 0.43 -6.80 -11.90
C PHE A 111 0.84 -7.27 -10.52
N SER A 112 0.09 -6.87 -9.50
CA SER A 112 0.22 -7.47 -8.19
C SER A 112 -0.35 -8.87 -8.24
N LEU A 113 0.04 -9.72 -7.29
CA LEU A 113 -0.41 -11.09 -7.27
C LEU A 113 -1.93 -11.21 -7.24
N GLY A 114 -2.58 -10.35 -6.49
CA GLY A 114 -4.02 -10.39 -6.38
C GLY A 114 -4.71 -10.03 -7.68
N GLU A 115 -4.18 -9.04 -8.39
CA GLU A 115 -4.80 -8.58 -9.63
C GLU A 115 -4.64 -9.56 -10.76
N SER A 116 -3.51 -10.23 -10.82
CA SER A 116 -3.26 -11.16 -11.93
C SER A 116 -4.19 -12.36 -11.90
N LEU A 117 -4.81 -12.62 -10.77
CA LEU A 117 -5.72 -13.74 -10.64
C LEU A 117 -7.14 -13.40 -11.08
N GLU A 118 -7.42 -12.18 -11.41
CA GLU A 118 -8.75 -11.75 -11.78
C GLU A 118 -9.04 -11.95 -13.26
N PHE A 119 -8.07 -12.40 -14.01
CA PHE A 119 -8.23 -12.57 -15.45
C PHE A 119 -8.07 -14.04 -15.87
#